data_e7abf7047f20bf6bec4ef0fff318214e
#
_entry.id   e7abf7047f20bf6bec4ef0fff318214e
#
_cell.length_a   1.000
_cell.length_b   1.000
_cell.length_c   1.000
_cell.angle_alpha   90.00
_cell.angle_beta   90.00
_cell.angle_gamma   90.00
#
_symmetry.space_group_name_H-M   'P 1'
#
loop_
_entity.id
_entity.type
_entity.pdbx_description
1 polymer ?
#
loop_
_entity_poly.entity_id
_entity_poly.type
_entity_poly.pdbx_seq_one_letter_code
_entity_poly.pdbx_strand_id
1 'polypeptide(L)'
;MGRRNDWFCNKKWDAAIEAHFNGKLRRARDQAQPLRIQAYNLQNIDPKAALALLDRYFALGNHFDMASAFLSQAEAHLTLGEQEEALRSLEKALQRERDFPNVKTQAWSRFTLLVAERKLGHLYDRALRVLQENPVSSLSFPVDGFLWNAAFALIAHATRQRKHAAETAAKALDFAALTHSGFRYHASVGLVGAQYDELKHQLGRLARN
;
A
#
# COMPACT_ATOMS: atom_id res chain seq x y z
N MET A 1 -24.06 13.53 16.30
CA MET A 1 -24.45 12.10 16.36
C MET A 1 -23.20 11.27 16.03
N GLY A 2 -22.52 10.70 17.05
CA GLY A 2 -21.34 9.85 16.88
C GLY A 2 -21.72 8.60 16.07
N ARG A 3 -20.91 8.24 15.08
CA ARG A 3 -21.14 7.04 14.27
C ARG A 3 -21.06 5.80 15.17
N ARG A 4 -21.98 4.85 15.01
CA ARG A 4 -22.08 3.61 15.82
C ARG A 4 -20.79 2.75 15.89
N ASN A 5 -19.77 3.09 15.08
CA ASN A 5 -18.56 2.29 14.85
C ASN A 5 -17.24 3.01 15.19
N ASP A 6 -17.27 4.11 15.97
CA ASP A 6 -16.04 4.89 16.26
C ASP A 6 -15.07 4.19 17.25
N TRP A 7 -15.53 3.14 17.95
CA TRP A 7 -14.75 2.47 18.97
C TRP A 7 -13.57 1.62 18.47
N PHE A 8 -13.49 1.37 17.16
CA PHE A 8 -12.39 0.67 16.52
C PHE A 8 -11.65 1.54 15.46
N CYS A 9 -11.73 2.87 15.60
CA CYS A 9 -11.06 3.83 14.75
C CYS A 9 -10.10 4.71 15.55
N ASN A 10 -9.53 4.17 16.65
CA ASN A 10 -8.64 4.93 17.51
C ASN A 10 -7.31 5.22 16.82
N LYS A 11 -6.87 6.48 16.90
CA LYS A 11 -5.58 6.98 16.41
C LYS A 11 -4.54 7.15 17.53
N LYS A 12 -4.86 6.66 18.73
CA LYS A 12 -3.98 6.54 19.89
C LYS A 12 -4.21 5.18 20.49
N TRP A 13 -3.21 4.65 21.17
CA TRP A 13 -3.31 3.34 21.81
C TRP A 13 -2.63 3.39 23.17
N ASP A 14 -3.40 3.23 24.20
CA ASP A 14 -2.98 3.11 25.60
C ASP A 14 -3.80 2.03 26.30
N ALA A 15 -3.44 1.69 27.53
CA ALA A 15 -4.08 0.64 28.28
C ALA A 15 -5.60 0.85 28.47
N ALA A 16 -6.05 2.11 28.60
CA ALA A 16 -7.45 2.42 28.79
C ALA A 16 -8.24 2.23 27.48
N ILE A 17 -7.70 2.71 26.35
CA ILE A 17 -8.28 2.54 25.01
C ILE A 17 -8.31 1.06 24.66
N GLU A 18 -7.23 0.34 24.91
CA GLU A 18 -7.16 -1.11 24.65
C GLU A 18 -8.18 -1.89 25.46
N ALA A 19 -8.32 -1.60 26.77
CA ALA A 19 -9.31 -2.23 27.62
C ALA A 19 -10.74 -1.96 27.12
N HIS A 20 -11.02 -0.72 26.72
CA HIS A 20 -12.32 -0.34 26.15
C HIS A 20 -12.59 -1.09 24.82
N PHE A 21 -11.61 -1.07 23.90
CA PHE A 21 -11.69 -1.81 22.64
C PHE A 21 -11.96 -3.29 22.87
N ASN A 22 -11.18 -3.95 23.73
CA ASN A 22 -11.35 -5.37 24.07
C ASN A 22 -12.71 -5.67 24.70
N GLY A 23 -13.23 -4.76 25.55
CA GLY A 23 -14.55 -4.86 26.13
C GLY A 23 -15.68 -4.83 25.08
N LYS A 24 -15.56 -3.97 24.06
CA LYS A 24 -16.48 -3.90 22.92
C LYS A 24 -16.34 -5.11 22.00
N LEU A 25 -15.10 -5.51 21.69
CA LEU A 25 -14.80 -6.60 20.78
C LEU A 25 -15.41 -7.93 21.25
N ARG A 26 -15.32 -8.24 22.55
CA ARG A 26 -15.93 -9.46 23.12
C ARG A 26 -17.45 -9.54 22.92
N ARG A 27 -18.13 -8.41 22.73
CA ARG A 27 -19.59 -8.32 22.52
C ARG A 27 -19.94 -8.17 21.04
N ALA A 28 -18.96 -7.99 20.17
CA ALA A 28 -19.18 -7.82 18.74
C ALA A 28 -19.56 -9.18 18.12
N ARG A 29 -20.57 -9.16 17.25
CA ARG A 29 -20.97 -10.33 16.45
C ARG A 29 -19.90 -10.69 15.41
N ASP A 30 -19.29 -9.67 14.81
CA ASP A 30 -18.14 -9.77 13.92
C ASP A 30 -16.94 -9.14 14.61
N GLN A 31 -15.90 -9.92 14.85
CA GLN A 31 -14.65 -9.45 15.44
C GLN A 31 -13.58 -9.13 14.40
N ALA A 32 -13.70 -9.68 13.19
CA ALA A 32 -12.69 -9.53 12.16
C ALA A 32 -12.58 -8.08 11.68
N GLN A 33 -13.69 -7.45 11.32
CA GLN A 33 -13.71 -6.08 10.82
C GLN A 33 -13.13 -5.07 11.85
N PRO A 34 -13.55 -5.05 13.14
CA PRO A 34 -12.95 -4.16 14.13
C PRO A 34 -11.45 -4.36 14.34
N LEU A 35 -10.98 -5.61 14.40
CA LEU A 35 -9.55 -5.92 14.54
C LEU A 35 -8.75 -5.34 13.36
N ARG A 36 -9.17 -5.60 12.12
CA ARG A 36 -8.49 -5.13 10.93
C ARG A 36 -8.49 -3.60 10.83
N ILE A 37 -9.64 -2.95 11.04
CA ILE A 37 -9.74 -1.48 10.92
C ILE A 37 -8.91 -0.80 12.02
N GLN A 38 -8.95 -1.32 13.26
CA GLN A 38 -8.14 -0.76 14.34
C GLN A 38 -6.64 -0.92 14.05
N ALA A 39 -6.21 -2.08 13.55
CA ALA A 39 -4.83 -2.31 13.15
C ALA A 39 -4.39 -1.35 12.02
N TYR A 40 -5.22 -1.14 11.00
CA TYR A 40 -4.98 -0.16 9.95
C TYR A 40 -4.76 1.25 10.51
N ASN A 41 -5.56 1.68 11.48
CA ASN A 41 -5.40 3.01 12.09
C ASN A 41 -4.12 3.14 12.92
N LEU A 42 -3.57 2.04 13.40
CA LEU A 42 -2.37 2.02 14.25
C LEU A 42 -1.07 1.68 13.50
N GLN A 43 -1.12 1.16 12.30
CA GLN A 43 0.04 0.61 11.57
C GLN A 43 1.26 1.55 11.50
N ASN A 44 1.02 2.87 11.46
CA ASN A 44 2.07 3.90 11.40
C ASN A 44 2.24 4.67 12.72
N ILE A 45 1.42 4.40 13.74
CA ILE A 45 1.38 5.13 15.00
C ILE A 45 1.90 4.25 16.15
N ASP A 46 1.36 3.04 16.22
CA ASP A 46 1.76 1.99 17.16
C ASP A 46 1.80 0.65 16.41
N PRO A 47 2.87 0.43 15.61
CA PRO A 47 2.98 -0.74 14.76
C PRO A 47 2.98 -2.06 15.53
N LYS A 48 3.47 -2.08 16.77
CA LYS A 48 3.45 -3.28 17.62
C LYS A 48 2.03 -3.66 18.02
N ALA A 49 1.23 -2.69 18.43
CA ALA A 49 -0.18 -2.90 18.72
C ALA A 49 -0.95 -3.31 17.43
N ALA A 50 -0.64 -2.69 16.29
CA ALA A 50 -1.24 -3.06 15.01
C ALA A 50 -0.94 -4.53 14.66
N LEU A 51 0.30 -5.00 14.80
CA LEU A 51 0.68 -6.39 14.56
C LEU A 51 -0.05 -7.36 15.51
N ALA A 52 -0.13 -7.03 16.80
CA ALA A 52 -0.86 -7.86 17.77
C ALA A 52 -2.36 -7.98 17.43
N LEU A 53 -2.98 -6.91 16.93
CA LEU A 53 -4.37 -6.95 16.46
C LEU A 53 -4.52 -7.77 15.18
N LEU A 54 -3.56 -7.68 14.25
CA LEU A 54 -3.55 -8.48 13.02
C LEU A 54 -3.33 -9.96 13.29
N ASP A 55 -2.49 -10.34 14.26
CA ASP A 55 -2.33 -11.73 14.67
C ASP A 55 -3.66 -12.30 15.17
N ARG A 56 -4.41 -11.54 15.97
CA ARG A 56 -5.75 -11.92 16.40
C ARG A 56 -6.73 -12.01 15.24
N TYR A 57 -6.64 -11.10 14.26
CA TYR A 57 -7.46 -11.15 13.05
C TYR A 57 -7.20 -12.43 12.25
N PHE A 58 -5.92 -12.77 12.02
CA PHE A 58 -5.55 -13.98 11.28
C PHE A 58 -5.94 -15.27 12.00
N ALA A 59 -5.92 -15.27 13.32
CA ALA A 59 -6.37 -16.41 14.14
C ALA A 59 -7.88 -16.72 14.01
N LEU A 60 -8.69 -15.74 13.55
CA LEU A 60 -10.12 -15.96 13.27
C LEU A 60 -10.38 -16.77 11.98
N GLY A 61 -9.34 -17.04 11.19
CA GLY A 61 -9.45 -17.84 9.96
C GLY A 61 -9.48 -16.99 8.68
N ASN A 62 -10.10 -17.56 7.64
CA ASN A 62 -10.10 -16.98 6.30
C ASN A 62 -11.22 -15.95 6.13
N HIS A 63 -10.86 -14.68 5.90
CA HIS A 63 -11.78 -13.56 5.72
C HIS A 63 -11.61 -12.89 4.36
N PHE A 64 -12.66 -12.21 3.91
CA PHE A 64 -12.68 -11.46 2.66
C PHE A 64 -11.53 -10.43 2.57
N ASP A 65 -11.28 -9.69 3.65
CA ASP A 65 -10.33 -8.58 3.72
C ASP A 65 -8.87 -8.99 4.01
N MET A 66 -8.49 -10.25 3.86
CA MET A 66 -7.14 -10.72 4.21
C MET A 66 -6.03 -10.00 3.43
N ALA A 67 -6.25 -9.66 2.15
CA ALA A 67 -5.26 -8.91 1.37
C ALA A 67 -4.98 -7.53 2.01
N SER A 68 -6.02 -6.83 2.44
CA SER A 68 -5.87 -5.55 3.16
C SER A 68 -5.19 -5.71 4.52
N ALA A 69 -5.45 -6.82 5.23
CA ALA A 69 -4.80 -7.10 6.51
C ALA A 69 -3.29 -7.37 6.32
N PHE A 70 -2.89 -8.14 5.30
CA PHE A 70 -1.49 -8.33 4.97
C PHE A 70 -0.80 -7.04 4.51
N LEU A 71 -1.50 -6.16 3.79
CA LEU A 71 -0.97 -4.84 3.45
C LEU A 71 -0.73 -4.01 4.71
N SER A 72 -1.68 -3.98 5.66
CA SER A 72 -1.50 -3.29 6.94
C SER A 72 -0.37 -3.89 7.78
N GLN A 73 -0.18 -5.21 7.74
CA GLN A 73 0.95 -5.88 8.37
C GLN A 73 2.28 -5.42 7.78
N ALA A 74 2.35 -5.32 6.44
CA ALA A 74 3.54 -4.82 5.76
C ALA A 74 3.87 -3.37 6.16
N GLU A 75 2.87 -2.47 6.23
CA GLU A 75 3.08 -1.08 6.65
C GLU A 75 3.59 -1.00 8.10
N ALA A 76 3.05 -1.83 9.01
CA ALA A 76 3.53 -1.89 10.38
C ALA A 76 4.99 -2.36 10.46
N HIS A 77 5.38 -3.40 9.70
CA HIS A 77 6.77 -3.85 9.62
C HIS A 77 7.69 -2.79 9.01
N LEU A 78 7.25 -2.05 7.97
CA LEU A 78 8.03 -0.94 7.41
C LEU A 78 8.26 0.17 8.44
N THR A 79 7.25 0.48 9.24
CA THR A 79 7.36 1.47 10.33
C THR A 79 8.36 1.04 11.40
N LEU A 80 8.49 -0.26 11.64
CA LEU A 80 9.51 -0.85 12.55
C LEU A 80 10.90 -1.00 11.91
N GLY A 81 11.04 -0.75 10.61
CA GLY A 81 12.28 -0.99 9.87
C GLY A 81 12.52 -2.46 9.49
N GLU A 82 11.55 -3.32 9.66
CA GLU A 82 11.60 -4.77 9.42
C GLU A 82 11.27 -5.09 7.95
N GLN A 83 12.20 -4.72 7.04
CA GLN A 83 11.98 -4.74 5.59
C GLN A 83 11.64 -6.14 5.06
N GLU A 84 12.28 -7.19 5.55
CA GLU A 84 12.03 -8.55 5.06
C GLU A 84 10.65 -9.06 5.44
N GLU A 85 10.18 -8.76 6.67
CA GLU A 85 8.83 -9.10 7.11
C GLU A 85 7.78 -8.34 6.30
N ALA A 86 8.05 -7.07 5.99
CA ALA A 86 7.20 -6.27 5.11
C ALA A 86 7.08 -6.89 3.72
N LEU A 87 8.19 -7.30 3.10
CA LEU A 87 8.19 -7.99 1.80
C LEU A 87 7.39 -9.30 1.86
N ARG A 88 7.58 -10.12 2.92
CA ARG A 88 6.81 -11.35 3.11
C ARG A 88 5.30 -11.07 3.22
N SER A 89 4.93 -10.02 3.93
CA SER A 89 3.52 -9.63 4.08
C SER A 89 2.93 -9.11 2.77
N LEU A 90 3.68 -8.33 1.99
CA LEU A 90 3.27 -7.87 0.65
C LEU A 90 3.08 -9.03 -0.33
N GLU A 91 3.98 -10.03 -0.33
CA GLU A 91 3.81 -11.23 -1.14
C GLU A 91 2.55 -12.03 -0.75
N LYS A 92 2.24 -12.14 0.55
CA LYS A 92 0.97 -12.76 0.99
C LYS A 92 -0.25 -11.97 0.51
N ALA A 93 -0.19 -10.64 0.54
CA ALA A 93 -1.27 -9.79 0.01
C ALA A 93 -1.45 -10.02 -1.50
N LEU A 94 -0.37 -9.99 -2.28
CA LEU A 94 -0.38 -10.24 -3.72
C LEU A 94 -0.88 -11.65 -4.05
N GLN A 95 -0.49 -12.67 -3.29
CA GLN A 95 -1.00 -14.02 -3.47
C GLN A 95 -2.51 -14.07 -3.19
N ARG A 96 -2.95 -13.42 -2.11
CA ARG A 96 -4.38 -13.37 -1.78
C ARG A 96 -5.21 -12.69 -2.87
N GLU A 97 -4.68 -11.64 -3.51
CA GLU A 97 -5.35 -10.97 -4.64
C GLU A 97 -5.42 -11.84 -5.90
N ARG A 98 -4.46 -12.75 -6.11
CA ARG A 98 -4.54 -13.74 -7.18
C ARG A 98 -5.62 -14.79 -6.92
N ASP A 99 -5.72 -15.26 -5.68
CA ASP A 99 -6.72 -16.25 -5.26
C ASP A 99 -8.15 -15.65 -5.28
N PHE A 100 -8.27 -14.33 -5.07
CA PHE A 100 -9.52 -13.58 -5.01
C PHE A 100 -9.43 -12.29 -5.85
N PRO A 101 -9.47 -12.39 -7.19
CA PRO A 101 -9.14 -11.29 -8.11
C PRO A 101 -10.10 -10.09 -8.03
N ASN A 102 -11.27 -10.26 -7.42
CA ASN A 102 -12.22 -9.17 -7.18
C ASN A 102 -11.86 -8.29 -5.96
N VAL A 103 -10.85 -8.69 -5.18
CA VAL A 103 -10.36 -7.94 -4.02
C VAL A 103 -8.97 -7.43 -4.34
N LYS A 104 -8.87 -6.14 -4.68
CA LYS A 104 -7.60 -5.48 -5.00
C LYS A 104 -7.22 -4.49 -3.90
N THR A 105 -5.93 -4.41 -3.63
CA THR A 105 -5.33 -3.45 -2.69
C THR A 105 -4.19 -2.67 -3.37
N GLN A 106 -3.46 -1.89 -2.59
CA GLN A 106 -2.25 -1.20 -3.05
C GLN A 106 -0.96 -2.07 -2.89
N ALA A 107 -1.10 -3.39 -2.65
CA ALA A 107 0.05 -4.26 -2.41
C ALA A 107 1.03 -4.27 -3.59
N TRP A 108 0.51 -4.23 -4.84
CA TRP A 108 1.32 -4.20 -6.04
C TRP A 108 2.26 -2.98 -6.08
N SER A 109 1.75 -1.78 -5.82
CA SER A 109 2.53 -0.55 -5.86
C SER A 109 3.50 -0.46 -4.68
N ARG A 110 3.08 -0.88 -3.48
CA ARG A 110 3.96 -0.92 -2.30
C ARG A 110 5.13 -1.88 -2.48
N PHE A 111 4.86 -3.09 -3.00
CA PHE A 111 5.90 -4.07 -3.27
C PHE A 111 6.90 -3.57 -4.31
N THR A 112 6.41 -3.09 -5.47
CA THR A 112 7.27 -2.70 -6.58
C THR A 112 8.10 -1.46 -6.27
N LEU A 113 7.53 -0.48 -5.57
CA LEU A 113 8.27 0.70 -5.11
C LEU A 113 9.30 0.34 -4.05
N LEU A 114 8.95 -0.46 -3.05
CA LEU A 114 9.90 -0.89 -2.02
C LEU A 114 11.11 -1.59 -2.63
N VAL A 115 10.86 -2.51 -3.58
CA VAL A 115 11.94 -3.21 -4.31
C VAL A 115 12.81 -2.23 -5.10
N ALA A 116 12.21 -1.26 -5.78
CA ALA A 116 12.91 -0.29 -6.62
C ALA A 116 13.72 0.71 -5.78
N GLU A 117 13.10 1.31 -4.77
CA GLU A 117 13.73 2.32 -3.89
C GLU A 117 14.87 1.74 -3.05
N ARG A 118 14.69 0.52 -2.52
CA ARG A 118 15.72 -0.20 -1.76
C ARG A 118 16.74 -0.92 -2.62
N LYS A 119 16.61 -0.82 -3.96
CA LYS A 119 17.51 -1.43 -4.96
C LYS A 119 17.70 -2.94 -4.75
N LEU A 120 16.63 -3.66 -4.46
CA LEU A 120 16.64 -5.09 -4.21
C LEU A 120 16.75 -5.88 -5.51
N GLY A 121 17.95 -5.91 -6.11
CA GLY A 121 18.19 -6.45 -7.45
C GLY A 121 17.70 -7.87 -7.66
N HIS A 122 17.78 -8.72 -6.63
CA HIS A 122 17.29 -10.10 -6.69
C HIS A 122 15.77 -10.23 -6.82
N LEU A 123 15.02 -9.13 -6.59
CA LEU A 123 13.57 -9.07 -6.72
C LEU A 123 13.07 -8.30 -7.96
N TYR A 124 13.97 -7.75 -8.80
CA TYR A 124 13.56 -6.95 -9.95
C TYR A 124 12.65 -7.69 -10.91
N ASP A 125 12.99 -8.94 -11.27
CA ASP A 125 12.14 -9.76 -12.17
C ASP A 125 10.77 -10.01 -11.54
N ARG A 126 10.71 -10.22 -10.23
CA ARG A 126 9.45 -10.39 -9.52
C ARG A 126 8.63 -9.10 -9.53
N ALA A 127 9.26 -7.95 -9.28
CA ALA A 127 8.60 -6.65 -9.33
C ALA A 127 8.06 -6.33 -10.73
N LEU A 128 8.83 -6.61 -11.78
CA LEU A 128 8.37 -6.43 -13.16
C LEU A 128 7.17 -7.32 -13.50
N ARG A 129 7.15 -8.57 -13.04
CA ARG A 129 5.95 -9.42 -13.18
C ARG A 129 4.74 -8.85 -12.45
N VAL A 130 4.92 -8.33 -11.23
CA VAL A 130 3.83 -7.67 -10.49
C VAL A 130 3.28 -6.46 -11.24
N LEU A 131 4.14 -5.65 -11.86
CA LEU A 131 3.71 -4.54 -12.71
C LEU A 131 2.91 -5.04 -13.94
N GLN A 132 3.34 -6.12 -14.58
CA GLN A 132 2.62 -6.73 -15.72
C GLN A 132 1.25 -7.30 -15.30
N GLU A 133 1.14 -7.89 -14.10
CA GLU A 133 -0.12 -8.39 -13.54
C GLU A 133 -1.10 -7.26 -13.19
N ASN A 134 -0.60 -6.00 -13.04
CA ASN A 134 -1.40 -4.83 -12.65
C ASN A 134 -1.19 -3.66 -13.65
N PRO A 135 -1.62 -3.82 -14.92
CA PRO A 135 -1.41 -2.80 -15.93
C PRO A 135 -2.23 -1.54 -15.65
N VAL A 136 -1.69 -0.39 -16.01
CA VAL A 136 -2.43 0.89 -16.01
C VAL A 136 -3.50 0.86 -17.09
N SER A 137 -4.71 1.22 -16.74
CA SER A 137 -5.86 1.30 -17.65
C SER A 137 -6.48 2.71 -17.63
N SER A 138 -7.43 2.97 -18.51
CA SER A 138 -8.20 4.21 -18.51
C SER A 138 -9.08 4.40 -17.26
N LEU A 139 -9.28 3.34 -16.49
CA LEU A 139 -10.02 3.36 -15.21
C LEU A 139 -9.10 3.49 -14.00
N SER A 140 -7.78 3.51 -14.18
CA SER A 140 -6.82 3.71 -13.11
C SER A 140 -6.80 5.17 -12.66
N PHE A 141 -6.55 5.39 -11.36
CA PHE A 141 -6.32 6.74 -10.88
C PHE A 141 -4.96 7.28 -11.36
N PRO A 142 -4.79 8.60 -11.48
CA PRO A 142 -3.49 9.22 -11.81
C PRO A 142 -2.33 8.70 -10.95
N VAL A 143 -2.56 8.51 -9.65
CA VAL A 143 -1.54 7.97 -8.73
C VAL A 143 -1.12 6.55 -9.10
N ASP A 144 -2.02 5.71 -9.63
CA ASP A 144 -1.65 4.35 -10.04
C ASP A 144 -0.73 4.38 -11.25
N GLY A 145 -1.05 5.25 -12.25
CA GLY A 145 -0.19 5.48 -13.41
C GLY A 145 1.18 6.04 -13.03
N PHE A 146 1.20 6.98 -12.09
CA PHE A 146 2.44 7.53 -11.53
C PHE A 146 3.29 6.44 -10.88
N LEU A 147 2.73 5.66 -9.94
CA LEU A 147 3.46 4.66 -9.17
C LEU A 147 3.97 3.51 -10.04
N TRP A 148 3.18 3.09 -11.03
CA TRP A 148 3.56 2.06 -11.98
C TRP A 148 4.80 2.48 -12.79
N ASN A 149 4.72 3.66 -13.42
CA ASN A 149 5.81 4.18 -14.24
C ASN A 149 7.04 4.55 -13.38
N ALA A 150 6.85 5.03 -12.15
CA ALA A 150 7.94 5.33 -11.23
C ALA A 150 8.73 4.07 -10.85
N ALA A 151 8.06 3.01 -10.43
CA ALA A 151 8.71 1.75 -10.08
C ALA A 151 9.46 1.16 -11.27
N PHE A 152 8.85 1.16 -12.47
CA PHE A 152 9.50 0.68 -13.69
C PHE A 152 10.74 1.52 -14.03
N ALA A 153 10.63 2.86 -13.99
CA ALA A 153 11.74 3.76 -14.30
C ALA A 153 12.95 3.55 -13.38
N LEU A 154 12.70 3.37 -12.06
CA LEU A 154 13.76 3.11 -11.09
C LEU A 154 14.45 1.76 -11.33
N ILE A 155 13.68 0.70 -11.63
CA ILE A 155 14.24 -0.62 -11.95
C ILE A 155 15.03 -0.57 -13.27
N ALA A 156 14.48 0.07 -14.32
CA ALA A 156 15.17 0.24 -15.60
C ALA A 156 16.48 1.02 -15.44
N HIS A 157 16.49 2.07 -14.63
CA HIS A 157 17.71 2.80 -14.31
C HIS A 157 18.76 1.92 -13.59
N ALA A 158 18.33 1.16 -12.57
CA ALA A 158 19.19 0.27 -11.82
C ALA A 158 19.79 -0.85 -12.69
N THR A 159 19.06 -1.29 -13.72
CA THR A 159 19.50 -2.29 -14.71
C THR A 159 20.16 -1.68 -15.95
N ARG A 160 20.55 -0.39 -15.90
CA ARG A 160 21.26 0.36 -16.96
C ARG A 160 20.47 0.53 -18.28
N GLN A 161 19.17 0.37 -18.26
CA GLN A 161 18.28 0.60 -19.41
C GLN A 161 17.91 2.10 -19.50
N ARG A 162 18.89 2.97 -19.74
CA ARG A 162 18.77 4.44 -19.61
C ARG A 162 17.61 5.02 -20.40
N LYS A 163 17.43 4.60 -21.67
CA LYS A 163 16.36 5.10 -22.54
C LYS A 163 14.97 4.78 -21.95
N HIS A 164 14.72 3.52 -21.57
CA HIS A 164 13.47 3.12 -20.95
C HIS A 164 13.24 3.82 -19.60
N ALA A 165 14.30 4.02 -18.80
CA ALA A 165 14.20 4.74 -17.55
C ALA A 165 13.76 6.20 -17.77
N ALA A 166 14.35 6.90 -18.74
CA ALA A 166 14.00 8.29 -19.04
C ALA A 166 12.56 8.41 -19.57
N GLU A 167 12.18 7.57 -20.54
CA GLU A 167 10.83 7.57 -21.13
C GLU A 167 9.74 7.28 -20.09
N THR A 168 9.96 6.29 -19.22
CA THR A 168 8.97 5.95 -18.19
C THR A 168 8.96 6.94 -17.03
N ALA A 169 10.10 7.54 -16.69
CA ALA A 169 10.15 8.65 -15.73
C ALA A 169 9.35 9.86 -16.22
N ALA A 170 9.46 10.22 -17.50
CA ALA A 170 8.66 11.29 -18.09
C ALA A 170 7.15 10.96 -18.01
N LYS A 171 6.74 9.73 -18.38
CA LYS A 171 5.34 9.31 -18.25
C LYS A 171 4.82 9.38 -16.82
N ALA A 172 5.64 9.00 -15.83
CA ALA A 172 5.26 9.14 -14.42
C ALA A 172 5.00 10.63 -14.08
N LEU A 173 5.86 11.54 -14.53
CA LEU A 173 5.67 12.97 -14.29
C LEU A 173 4.44 13.54 -15.00
N ASP A 174 4.08 13.04 -16.19
CA ASP A 174 2.84 13.39 -16.87
C ASP A 174 1.61 13.04 -16.00
N PHE A 175 1.58 11.84 -15.41
CA PHE A 175 0.54 11.47 -14.45
C PHE A 175 0.55 12.35 -13.20
N ALA A 176 1.72 12.74 -12.71
CA ALA A 176 1.83 13.62 -11.55
C ALA A 176 1.37 15.05 -11.81
N ALA A 177 1.38 15.50 -13.08
CA ALA A 177 0.91 16.82 -13.48
C ALA A 177 -0.61 16.90 -13.65
N LEU A 178 -1.34 15.78 -13.62
CA LEU A 178 -2.78 15.78 -13.76
C LEU A 178 -3.45 16.47 -12.57
N THR A 179 -4.36 17.39 -12.88
CA THR A 179 -5.15 18.15 -11.88
C THR A 179 -6.57 17.61 -11.71
N HIS A 180 -6.93 16.59 -12.49
CA HIS A 180 -8.25 15.95 -12.50
C HIS A 180 -8.13 14.44 -12.64
N SER A 181 -8.84 13.70 -11.81
CA SER A 181 -8.80 12.22 -11.78
C SER A 181 -9.43 11.52 -12.99
N GLY A 182 -10.18 12.25 -13.81
CA GLY A 182 -11.04 11.67 -14.86
C GLY A 182 -12.42 11.24 -14.35
N PHE A 183 -12.66 11.16 -13.05
CA PHE A 183 -13.95 10.77 -12.48
C PHE A 183 -14.86 11.97 -12.22
N ARG A 184 -16.03 11.99 -12.87
CA ARG A 184 -16.96 13.14 -12.87
C ARG A 184 -17.28 13.71 -11.49
N TYR A 185 -17.48 12.86 -10.49
CA TYR A 185 -17.89 13.27 -9.14
C TYR A 185 -16.74 13.23 -8.11
N HIS A 186 -15.54 12.88 -8.53
CA HIS A 186 -14.39 12.69 -7.66
C HIS A 186 -13.11 13.28 -8.26
N ALA A 187 -13.21 14.52 -8.73
CA ALA A 187 -12.16 15.20 -9.51
C ALA A 187 -10.76 15.15 -8.88
N SER A 188 -10.67 15.20 -7.54
CA SER A 188 -9.40 15.21 -6.81
C SER A 188 -8.97 13.86 -6.23
N VAL A 189 -9.80 12.81 -6.34
CA VAL A 189 -9.46 11.50 -5.79
C VAL A 189 -8.40 10.81 -6.65
N GLY A 190 -7.37 10.27 -6.01
CA GLY A 190 -6.30 9.55 -6.69
C GLY A 190 -5.34 10.43 -7.49
N LEU A 191 -5.28 11.74 -7.22
CA LEU A 191 -4.22 12.61 -7.71
C LEU A 191 -2.91 12.34 -6.96
N VAL A 192 -1.79 12.66 -7.60
CA VAL A 192 -0.47 12.52 -7.00
C VAL A 192 -0.22 13.66 -6.03
N GLY A 193 -0.17 13.34 -4.73
CA GLY A 193 -0.01 14.31 -3.66
C GLY A 193 1.45 14.66 -3.34
N ALA A 194 1.62 15.58 -2.38
CA ALA A 194 2.94 16.04 -1.92
C ALA A 194 3.80 14.96 -1.25
N GLN A 195 3.19 13.87 -0.75
CA GLN A 195 3.93 12.72 -0.20
C GLN A 195 4.89 12.08 -1.21
N TYR A 196 4.76 12.36 -2.51
CA TYR A 196 5.62 11.86 -3.58
C TYR A 196 6.59 12.90 -4.14
N ASP A 197 6.78 14.07 -3.50
CA ASP A 197 7.62 15.15 -4.03
C ASP A 197 9.07 14.71 -4.21
N GLU A 198 9.64 13.97 -3.26
CA GLU A 198 10.99 13.45 -3.37
C GLU A 198 11.13 12.47 -4.55
N LEU A 199 10.16 11.56 -4.71
CA LEU A 199 10.11 10.63 -5.84
C LEU A 199 9.97 11.40 -7.18
N LYS A 200 9.12 12.42 -7.24
CA LYS A 200 8.99 13.30 -8.43
C LYS A 200 10.32 13.98 -8.78
N HIS A 201 11.05 14.50 -7.79
CA HIS A 201 12.37 15.07 -8.01
C HIS A 201 13.38 14.04 -8.52
N GLN A 202 13.37 12.83 -8.00
CA GLN A 202 14.22 11.74 -8.48
C GLN A 202 13.92 11.39 -9.94
N LEU A 203 12.64 11.22 -10.27
CA LEU A 203 12.18 10.93 -11.64
C LEU A 203 12.51 12.07 -12.61
N GLY A 204 12.40 13.33 -12.17
CA GLY A 204 12.81 14.49 -12.98
C GLY A 204 14.29 14.50 -13.35
N ARG A 205 15.16 13.94 -12.52
CA ARG A 205 16.59 13.74 -12.87
C ARG A 205 16.75 12.62 -13.90
N LEU A 206 15.98 11.52 -13.76
CA LEU A 206 16.05 10.39 -14.71
C LEU A 206 15.51 10.75 -16.10
N ALA A 207 14.45 11.53 -16.17
CA ALA A 207 13.82 11.94 -17.43
C ALA A 207 14.72 12.85 -18.31
N ARG A 208 15.75 13.48 -17.70
CA ARG A 208 16.69 14.37 -18.40
C ARG A 208 18.00 13.69 -18.86
N ASN A 209 18.21 12.43 -18.47
CA ASN A 209 19.41 11.65 -18.78
C ASN A 209 19.13 10.60 -19.87
#